data_ecf5e9b90c12ac707400de1d6ecdbef9
#
_entry.id   ecf5e9b90c12ac707400de1d6ecdbef9
#
_cell.length_a   1.000
_cell.length_b   1.000
_cell.length_c   1.000
_cell.angle_alpha   90.00
_cell.angle_beta   90.00
_cell.angle_gamma   90.00
#
_symmetry.space_group_name_H-M   'P 1'
#
loop_
_entity.id
_entity.type
_entity.pdbx_description
1 polymer ?
#
loop_
_entity_poly.entity_id
_entity_poly.type
_entity_poly.pdbx_seq_one_letter_code
_entity_poly.pdbx_strand_id
1 'polypeptide(L)'
;MSDDVDRIMAVMQSAFDPEYGEAWNRRQVEDALVLGNTHYLLAGEDGEAPASDAAAGDVAGFTLSRHGFGEEELLLFAVDPRFRRRGIGRRLLERFAAQARTRGARRLLLEMRRGNAAESLYLAHGFRPIGLRPNYYRTLSGPRIDAITFACGDED
;
A
#
# COMPACT_ATOMS: atom_id res chain seq x y z
N MET A 1 18.45 1.53 -10.26
CA MET A 1 18.92 0.26 -9.81
C MET A 1 17.79 -0.63 -9.40
N SER A 2 17.98 -1.90 -9.57
CA SER A 2 16.99 -2.92 -9.22
C SER A 2 16.72 -2.99 -7.74
N ASP A 3 17.53 -2.32 -6.93
CA ASP A 3 17.55 -2.50 -5.49
C ASP A 3 16.21 -2.17 -4.83
N ASP A 4 15.53 -1.12 -5.29
CA ASP A 4 14.24 -0.77 -4.70
C ASP A 4 13.15 -1.77 -5.08
N VAL A 5 13.18 -2.32 -6.29
CA VAL A 5 12.25 -3.38 -6.66
C VAL A 5 12.52 -4.63 -5.82
N ASP A 6 13.79 -4.97 -5.59
CA ASP A 6 14.16 -6.09 -4.72
C ASP A 6 13.62 -5.87 -3.29
N ARG A 7 13.74 -4.65 -2.78
CA ARG A 7 13.25 -4.29 -1.44
C ARG A 7 11.74 -4.41 -1.36
N ILE A 8 11.04 -3.91 -2.37
CA ILE A 8 9.58 -4.02 -2.45
C ILE A 8 9.17 -5.49 -2.48
N MET A 9 9.82 -6.29 -3.32
CA MET A 9 9.44 -7.70 -3.46
C MET A 9 9.74 -8.51 -2.20
N ALA A 10 10.79 -8.17 -1.46
CA ALA A 10 11.05 -8.85 -0.18
C ALA A 10 9.91 -8.62 0.81
N VAL A 11 9.42 -7.40 0.93
CA VAL A 11 8.27 -7.10 1.79
C VAL A 11 7.00 -7.75 1.23
N MET A 12 6.80 -7.67 -0.08
CA MET A 12 5.63 -8.25 -0.74
C MET A 12 5.46 -9.72 -0.39
N GLN A 13 6.55 -10.49 -0.51
CA GLN A 13 6.53 -11.92 -0.28
C GLN A 13 6.31 -12.27 1.19
N SER A 14 6.78 -11.42 2.10
CA SER A 14 6.64 -11.66 3.54
C SER A 14 5.30 -11.22 4.10
N ALA A 15 4.69 -10.19 3.52
CA ALA A 15 3.55 -9.51 4.12
C ALA A 15 2.19 -10.02 3.65
N PHE A 16 2.08 -10.45 2.39
CA PHE A 16 0.80 -10.84 1.83
C PHE A 16 0.57 -12.34 1.94
N ASP A 17 -0.60 -12.70 2.44
CA ASP A 17 -1.03 -14.10 2.50
C ASP A 17 -1.49 -14.52 1.10
N PRO A 18 -0.94 -15.61 0.54
CA PRO A 18 -1.35 -16.08 -0.79
C PRO A 18 -2.84 -16.42 -0.88
N GLU A 19 -3.48 -16.69 0.25
CA GLU A 19 -4.92 -17.01 0.29
C GLU A 19 -5.77 -15.96 -0.45
N TYR A 20 -5.39 -14.68 -0.38
CA TYR A 20 -6.22 -13.60 -0.89
C TYR A 20 -5.80 -13.07 -2.26
N GLY A 21 -4.68 -13.52 -2.79
CA GLY A 21 -4.24 -13.13 -4.12
C GLY A 21 -3.99 -11.63 -4.31
N GLU A 22 -3.65 -10.92 -3.24
CA GLU A 22 -3.46 -9.46 -3.30
C GLU A 22 -2.08 -9.06 -3.77
N ALA A 23 -1.08 -9.93 -3.60
CA ALA A 23 0.31 -9.59 -3.91
C ALA A 23 0.51 -9.44 -5.42
N TRP A 24 1.35 -8.47 -5.79
CA TRP A 24 1.79 -8.32 -7.17
C TRP A 24 3.09 -9.09 -7.37
N ASN A 25 3.31 -9.58 -8.60
CA ASN A 25 4.59 -10.16 -8.96
C ASN A 25 5.57 -9.04 -9.37
N ARG A 26 6.85 -9.41 -9.55
CA ARG A 26 7.89 -8.44 -9.89
C ARG A 26 7.57 -7.70 -11.19
N ARG A 27 7.05 -8.38 -12.18
CA ARG A 27 6.75 -7.76 -13.46
C ARG A 27 5.68 -6.69 -13.33
N GLN A 28 4.66 -6.94 -12.54
CA GLN A 28 3.61 -5.95 -12.28
C GLN A 28 4.17 -4.69 -11.63
N VAL A 29 5.08 -4.87 -10.66
CA VAL A 29 5.72 -3.74 -10.00
C VAL A 29 6.59 -2.96 -10.99
N GLU A 30 7.42 -3.66 -11.76
CA GLU A 30 8.30 -3.01 -12.73
C GLU A 30 7.51 -2.24 -13.78
N ASP A 31 6.44 -2.85 -14.31
CA ASP A 31 5.60 -2.21 -15.32
C ASP A 31 4.94 -0.95 -14.76
N ALA A 32 4.47 -1.00 -13.52
CA ALA A 32 3.85 0.17 -12.89
C ALA A 32 4.85 1.31 -12.71
N LEU A 33 6.09 1.00 -12.31
CA LEU A 33 7.11 2.02 -12.06
C LEU A 33 7.62 2.70 -13.31
N VAL A 34 7.40 2.11 -14.48
CA VAL A 34 7.73 2.76 -15.75
C VAL A 34 6.76 3.92 -16.03
N LEU A 35 5.54 3.84 -15.51
CA LEU A 35 4.54 4.89 -15.73
C LEU A 35 4.87 6.13 -14.90
N GLY A 36 4.78 7.30 -15.52
CA GLY A 36 5.19 8.54 -14.88
C GLY A 36 4.33 8.99 -13.70
N ASN A 37 3.16 8.40 -13.51
CA ASN A 37 2.23 8.75 -12.44
C ASN A 37 2.21 7.76 -11.29
N THR A 38 3.13 6.81 -11.25
CA THR A 38 3.24 5.82 -10.19
C THR A 38 4.36 6.21 -9.24
N HIS A 39 4.08 6.12 -7.94
CA HIS A 39 5.02 6.54 -6.88
C HIS A 39 5.12 5.45 -5.83
N TYR A 40 6.25 5.40 -5.15
CA TYR A 40 6.43 4.44 -4.07
C TYR A 40 7.22 5.05 -2.93
N LEU A 41 7.02 4.49 -1.74
CA LEU A 41 7.81 4.80 -0.55
C LEU A 41 8.31 3.51 0.06
N LEU A 42 9.49 3.58 0.64
CA LEU A 42 10.04 2.50 1.45
C LEU A 42 10.15 2.98 2.90
N ALA A 43 10.01 2.04 3.83
CA ALA A 43 10.20 2.32 5.25
C ALA A 43 11.20 1.35 5.85
N GLY A 44 12.13 1.87 6.63
CA GLY A 44 12.97 1.07 7.49
C GLY A 44 12.24 0.74 8.79
N GLU A 45 12.95 0.15 9.75
CA GLU A 45 12.33 -0.27 11.01
C GLU A 45 11.88 0.90 11.89
N ASP A 46 12.30 2.11 11.57
CA ASP A 46 11.85 3.34 12.25
C ASP A 46 10.68 4.02 11.53
N GLY A 47 10.21 3.47 10.42
CA GLY A 47 9.14 4.04 9.62
C GLY A 47 9.58 5.11 8.64
N GLU A 48 10.84 5.53 8.68
CA GLU A 48 11.39 6.54 7.76
C GLU A 48 12.08 5.86 6.58
N ALA A 49 12.50 6.66 5.60
CA ALA A 49 13.20 6.13 4.44
C ALA A 49 14.44 5.35 4.88
N PRO A 50 14.63 4.13 4.38
CA PRO A 50 15.82 3.36 4.75
C PRO A 50 17.08 3.98 4.13
N ALA A 51 18.24 3.60 4.68
CA ALA A 51 19.51 4.01 4.09
C ALA A 51 19.60 3.52 2.64
N SER A 52 20.28 4.30 1.80
CA SER A 52 20.36 3.96 0.37
C SER A 52 21.04 2.61 0.11
N ASP A 53 21.89 2.15 1.04
CA ASP A 53 22.59 0.88 0.94
C ASP A 53 21.94 -0.23 1.77
N ALA A 54 20.75 0.00 2.32
CA ALA A 54 20.04 -1.00 3.13
C ALA A 54 19.77 -2.27 2.31
N ALA A 55 20.02 -3.43 2.94
CA ALA A 55 19.70 -4.71 2.31
C ALA A 55 18.18 -4.87 2.19
N ALA A 56 17.74 -5.68 1.21
CA ALA A 56 16.30 -5.91 1.00
C ALA A 56 15.62 -6.41 2.27
N GLY A 57 16.28 -7.30 3.02
CA GLY A 57 15.71 -7.85 4.25
C GLY A 57 15.59 -6.86 5.40
N ASP A 58 16.20 -5.68 5.29
CA ASP A 58 16.15 -4.66 6.33
C ASP A 58 15.06 -3.62 6.08
N VAL A 59 14.35 -3.71 4.96
CA VAL A 59 13.23 -2.83 4.67
C VAL A 59 11.97 -3.42 5.30
N ALA A 60 11.27 -2.59 6.05
CA ALA A 60 10.14 -3.04 6.88
C ALA A 60 8.80 -2.89 6.18
N GLY A 61 8.67 -1.98 5.22
CA GLY A 61 7.40 -1.76 4.57
C GLY A 61 7.52 -0.92 3.31
N PHE A 62 6.41 -0.84 2.57
CA PHE A 62 6.38 0.00 1.37
C PHE A 62 4.95 0.43 1.05
N THR A 63 4.84 1.49 0.24
CA THR A 63 3.61 1.86 -0.45
C THR A 63 3.87 1.94 -1.95
N LEU A 64 2.85 1.66 -2.73
CA LEU A 64 2.85 1.91 -4.17
C LEU A 64 1.54 2.60 -4.50
N SER A 65 1.60 3.72 -5.21
CA SER A 65 0.41 4.52 -5.47
C SER A 65 0.42 5.09 -6.89
N ARG A 66 -0.75 5.53 -7.34
CA ARG A 66 -0.93 6.13 -8.66
C ARG A 66 -1.66 7.45 -8.54
N HIS A 67 -1.10 8.51 -9.15
CA HIS A 67 -1.66 9.85 -9.10
C HIS A 67 -2.41 10.16 -10.40
N GLY A 68 -3.54 10.86 -10.28
CA GLY A 68 -4.27 11.34 -11.45
C GLY A 68 -5.50 12.14 -11.06
N PHE A 69 -5.77 13.21 -11.80
CA PHE A 69 -7.00 13.99 -11.67
C PHE A 69 -7.25 14.51 -10.25
N GLY A 70 -6.19 14.93 -9.56
CA GLY A 70 -6.32 15.46 -8.21
C GLY A 70 -6.50 14.39 -7.13
N GLU A 71 -6.33 13.13 -7.48
CA GLU A 71 -6.45 12.00 -6.56
C GLU A 71 -5.19 11.17 -6.58
N GLU A 72 -4.93 10.48 -5.48
CA GLU A 72 -3.89 9.47 -5.46
C GLU A 72 -4.46 8.19 -4.86
N GLU A 73 -4.32 7.11 -5.60
CA GLU A 73 -4.82 5.80 -5.19
C GLU A 73 -3.68 4.98 -4.63
N LEU A 74 -3.84 4.53 -3.39
CA LEU A 74 -2.89 3.61 -2.75
C LEU A 74 -3.18 2.21 -3.30
N LEU A 75 -2.28 1.72 -4.15
CA LEU A 75 -2.46 0.42 -4.81
C LEU A 75 -1.98 -0.73 -3.93
N LEU A 76 -0.85 -0.52 -3.24
CA LEU A 76 -0.26 -1.52 -2.37
C LEU A 76 0.29 -0.83 -1.11
N PHE A 77 0.08 -1.48 0.02
CA PHE A 77 0.56 -1.00 1.31
C PHE A 77 0.86 -2.24 2.16
N ALA A 78 2.09 -2.37 2.60
CA ALA A 78 2.48 -3.57 3.33
C ALA A 78 3.57 -3.29 4.34
N VAL A 79 3.50 -3.96 5.48
CA VAL A 79 4.55 -3.97 6.50
C VAL A 79 4.92 -5.43 6.75
N ASP A 80 6.21 -5.73 6.71
CA ASP A 80 6.73 -7.06 6.98
C ASP A 80 6.29 -7.48 8.39
N PRO A 81 5.73 -8.69 8.56
CA PRO A 81 5.28 -9.15 9.88
C PRO A 81 6.32 -9.06 10.98
N ARG A 82 7.62 -9.19 10.65
CA ARG A 82 8.69 -9.10 11.66
C ARG A 82 8.75 -7.74 12.33
N PHE A 83 8.22 -6.70 11.66
CA PHE A 83 8.30 -5.32 12.13
C PHE A 83 6.97 -4.74 12.54
N ARG A 84 5.91 -5.54 12.61
CA ARG A 84 4.57 -5.05 12.99
C ARG A 84 4.53 -4.62 14.46
N ARG A 85 3.53 -3.78 14.80
CA ARG A 85 3.31 -3.23 16.13
C ARG A 85 4.40 -2.26 16.58
N ARG A 86 5.12 -1.66 15.65
CA ARG A 86 6.13 -0.64 15.93
C ARG A 86 5.74 0.74 15.41
N GLY A 87 4.50 0.90 14.93
CA GLY A 87 4.03 2.16 14.37
C GLY A 87 4.52 2.45 12.95
N ILE A 88 5.15 1.48 12.29
CA ILE A 88 5.70 1.67 10.94
C ILE A 88 4.58 1.91 9.93
N GLY A 89 3.51 1.11 9.99
CA GLY A 89 2.38 1.27 9.08
C GLY A 89 1.74 2.64 9.19
N ARG A 90 1.55 3.13 10.41
CA ARG A 90 0.98 4.46 10.63
C ARG A 90 1.89 5.53 10.07
N ARG A 91 3.20 5.45 10.33
CA ARG A 91 4.15 6.43 9.84
C ARG A 91 4.23 6.41 8.32
N LEU A 92 4.22 5.22 7.73
CA LEU A 92 4.26 5.05 6.29
C LEU A 92 3.02 5.66 5.63
N LEU A 93 1.86 5.45 6.22
CA LEU A 93 0.61 6.02 5.72
C LEU A 93 0.61 7.55 5.82
N GLU A 94 1.15 8.09 6.92
CA GLU A 94 1.30 9.53 7.09
C GLU A 94 2.20 10.13 6.01
N ARG A 95 3.33 9.46 5.74
CA ARG A 95 4.26 9.91 4.70
C ARG A 95 3.63 9.84 3.31
N PHE A 96 2.91 8.77 3.04
CA PHE A 96 2.18 8.63 1.78
C PHE A 96 1.20 9.79 1.59
N ALA A 97 0.39 10.07 2.59
CA ALA A 97 -0.60 11.12 2.51
C ALA A 97 0.06 12.50 2.29
N ALA A 98 1.14 12.77 3.01
CA ALA A 98 1.85 14.04 2.88
C ALA A 98 2.43 14.21 1.47
N GLN A 99 3.06 13.18 0.93
CA GLN A 99 3.66 13.26 -0.39
C GLN A 99 2.60 13.36 -1.49
N ALA A 100 1.50 12.62 -1.35
CA ALA A 100 0.41 12.70 -2.31
C ALA A 100 -0.16 14.12 -2.38
N ARG A 101 -0.34 14.75 -1.22
CA ARG A 101 -0.82 16.14 -1.16
C ARG A 101 0.17 17.12 -1.74
N THR A 102 1.46 16.90 -1.53
CA THR A 102 2.51 17.72 -2.15
C THR A 102 2.44 17.64 -3.67
N ARG A 103 2.06 16.48 -4.22
CA ARG A 103 1.86 16.31 -5.67
C ARG A 103 0.53 16.90 -6.16
N GLY A 104 -0.29 17.43 -5.26
CA GLY A 104 -1.56 18.05 -5.63
C GLY A 104 -2.79 17.20 -5.40
N ALA A 105 -2.67 16.04 -4.76
CA ALA A 105 -3.82 15.21 -4.46
C ALA A 105 -4.69 15.89 -3.41
N ARG A 106 -5.97 16.07 -3.75
CA ARG A 106 -6.98 16.57 -2.80
C ARG A 106 -7.71 15.44 -2.14
N ARG A 107 -7.64 14.25 -2.73
CA ARG A 107 -8.36 13.07 -2.27
C ARG A 107 -7.47 11.85 -2.40
N LEU A 108 -7.47 11.03 -1.36
CA LEU A 108 -6.73 9.76 -1.34
C LEU A 108 -7.75 8.63 -1.44
N LEU A 109 -7.42 7.61 -2.20
CA LEU A 109 -8.29 6.46 -2.43
C LEU A 109 -7.53 5.17 -2.16
N LEU A 110 -8.24 4.15 -1.73
CA LEU A 110 -7.72 2.79 -1.69
C LEU A 110 -8.87 1.79 -1.77
N GLU A 111 -8.54 0.58 -2.18
CA GLU A 111 -9.47 -0.54 -2.14
C GLU A 111 -8.85 -1.66 -1.32
N MET A 112 -9.62 -2.25 -0.41
CA MET A 112 -9.14 -3.36 0.39
C MET A 112 -10.16 -4.49 0.39
N ARG A 113 -9.70 -5.72 0.68
CA ARG A 113 -10.62 -6.80 0.93
C ARG A 113 -11.28 -6.63 2.30
N ARG A 114 -12.53 -7.03 2.41
CA ARG A 114 -13.21 -7.07 3.70
C ARG A 114 -12.41 -7.96 4.67
N GLY A 115 -12.23 -7.49 5.88
CA GLY A 115 -11.46 -8.22 6.89
C GLY A 115 -9.96 -7.97 6.87
N ASN A 116 -9.49 -7.03 6.04
CA ASN A 116 -8.09 -6.64 6.03
C ASN A 116 -7.73 -6.01 7.38
N ALA A 117 -6.63 -6.49 7.99
CA ALA A 117 -6.21 -6.01 9.30
C ALA A 117 -5.82 -4.52 9.31
N ALA A 118 -5.52 -3.94 8.15
CA ALA A 118 -5.15 -2.52 8.04
C ALA A 118 -6.37 -1.59 8.11
N GLU A 119 -7.57 -2.11 8.15
CA GLU A 119 -8.78 -1.27 8.15
C GLU A 119 -8.78 -0.26 9.30
N SER A 120 -8.41 -0.68 10.50
CA SER A 120 -8.39 0.21 11.66
C SER A 120 -7.39 1.35 11.46
N LEU A 121 -6.28 1.07 10.81
CA LEU A 121 -5.27 2.09 10.50
C LEU A 121 -5.81 3.10 9.51
N TYR A 122 -6.50 2.64 8.46
CA TYR A 122 -7.10 3.53 7.48
C TYR A 122 -8.17 4.41 8.10
N LEU A 123 -9.06 3.82 8.93
CA LEU A 123 -10.10 4.58 9.61
C LEU A 123 -9.51 5.63 10.55
N ALA A 124 -8.45 5.27 11.28
CA ALA A 124 -7.79 6.21 12.19
C ALA A 124 -7.17 7.39 11.44
N HIS A 125 -6.74 7.20 10.20
CA HIS A 125 -6.17 8.26 9.38
C HIS A 125 -7.24 9.16 8.75
N GLY A 126 -8.49 8.77 8.80
CA GLY A 126 -9.59 9.56 8.24
C GLY A 126 -10.20 8.98 6.96
N PHE A 127 -9.77 7.81 6.54
CA PHE A 127 -10.43 7.14 5.41
C PHE A 127 -11.83 6.68 5.81
N ARG A 128 -12.76 6.74 4.87
CA ARG A 128 -14.14 6.29 5.08
C ARG A 128 -14.59 5.47 3.88
N PRO A 129 -15.41 4.43 4.10
CA PRO A 129 -15.90 3.61 3.00
C PRO A 129 -16.84 4.41 2.09
N ILE A 130 -16.65 4.29 0.78
CA ILE A 130 -17.47 4.98 -0.21
C ILE A 130 -18.04 4.03 -1.26
N GLY A 131 -17.63 2.78 -1.30
CA GLY A 131 -18.13 1.85 -2.28
C GLY A 131 -17.84 0.41 -1.90
N LEU A 132 -18.57 -0.51 -2.55
CA LEU A 132 -18.45 -1.93 -2.30
C LEU A 132 -18.55 -2.68 -3.62
N ARG A 133 -17.64 -3.65 -3.81
CA ARG A 133 -17.73 -4.62 -4.91
C ARG A 133 -17.95 -6.00 -4.28
N PRO A 134 -19.15 -6.55 -4.35
CA PRO A 134 -19.39 -7.85 -3.73
C PRO A 134 -18.64 -8.96 -4.47
N ASN A 135 -18.12 -9.91 -3.69
CA ASN A 135 -17.48 -11.12 -4.20
C ASN A 135 -16.34 -10.85 -5.18
N TYR A 136 -15.55 -9.80 -4.91
CA TYR A 136 -14.51 -9.35 -5.83
C TYR A 136 -13.22 -10.19 -5.73
N TYR A 137 -12.74 -10.41 -4.48
CA TYR A 137 -11.50 -11.15 -4.27
C TYR A 137 -11.76 -12.64 -4.25
N ARG A 138 -10.97 -13.38 -5.03
CA ARG A 138 -11.02 -14.83 -5.06
C ARG A 138 -10.01 -15.38 -4.08
N THR A 139 -10.46 -16.23 -3.15
CA THR A 139 -9.56 -16.87 -2.19
C THR A 139 -9.18 -18.26 -2.65
N LEU A 140 -8.04 -18.77 -2.15
CA LEU A 140 -7.59 -20.13 -2.45
C LEU A 140 -8.53 -21.17 -1.84
N SER A 141 -9.13 -20.86 -0.69
CA SER A 141 -10.05 -21.80 -0.02
C SER A 141 -11.43 -21.85 -0.65
N GLY A 142 -11.75 -20.95 -1.59
CA GLY A 142 -12.98 -20.97 -2.37
C GLY A 142 -13.91 -19.79 -2.19
N PRO A 143 -14.27 -19.37 -0.95
CA PRO A 143 -15.18 -18.24 -0.77
C PRO A 143 -14.64 -16.97 -1.38
N ARG A 144 -15.51 -16.17 -1.98
CA ARG A 144 -15.13 -14.85 -2.48
C ARG A 144 -15.38 -13.80 -1.40
N ILE A 145 -14.55 -12.78 -1.41
CA ILE A 145 -14.60 -11.72 -0.40
C ILE A 145 -14.86 -10.39 -1.08
N ASP A 146 -15.65 -9.54 -0.43
CA ASP A 146 -15.97 -8.21 -0.95
C ASP A 146 -14.76 -7.30 -0.94
N ALA A 147 -14.71 -6.39 -1.92
CA ALA A 147 -13.77 -5.28 -1.91
C ALA A 147 -14.49 -4.03 -1.44
N ILE A 148 -13.82 -3.26 -0.59
CA ILE A 148 -14.38 -2.01 -0.06
C ILE A 148 -13.47 -0.87 -0.50
N THR A 149 -14.04 0.15 -1.13
CA THR A 149 -13.31 1.34 -1.54
C THR A 149 -13.41 2.39 -0.44
N PHE A 150 -12.27 2.94 -0.06
CA PHE A 150 -12.19 3.98 0.96
C PHE A 150 -11.65 5.26 0.35
N ALA A 151 -12.09 6.40 0.88
CA ALA A 151 -11.59 7.70 0.48
C ALA A 151 -11.28 8.56 1.71
N CYS A 152 -10.31 9.47 1.54
CA CYS A 152 -9.91 10.43 2.56
C CYS A 152 -9.62 11.76 1.87
N GLY A 153 -10.16 12.87 2.40
CA GLY A 153 -9.94 14.20 1.85
C GLY A 153 -11.20 14.78 1.26
N ASP A 154 -11.01 15.82 0.42
CA ASP A 154 -12.12 16.55 -0.16
C ASP A 154 -12.97 15.69 -1.07
N GLU A 155 -14.28 15.88 -0.99
CA GLU A 155 -15.24 15.13 -1.81
C GLU A 155 -15.59 15.87 -3.10
N ASP A 156 -15.08 17.06 -3.29
CA ASP A 156 -15.39 17.88 -4.46
C ASP A 156 -14.48 17.58 -5.65
#